data_e48cdd73ceddbe25782f83f158d94098
#
_entry.id   e48cdd73ceddbe25782f83f158d94098
#
_cell.length_a   1.000
_cell.length_b   1.000
_cell.length_c   1.000
_cell.angle_alpha   90.00
_cell.angle_beta   90.00
_cell.angle_gamma   90.00
#
_symmetry.space_group_name_H-M   'P 1'
#
loop_
_entity.id
_entity.type
_entity.pdbx_description
1 polymer ?
#
loop_
_entity_poly.entity_id
_entity_poly.type
_entity_poly.pdbx_seq_one_letter_code
_entity_poly.pdbx_strand_id
1 'polypeptide(L)'
;RAEHRILLRQDNADQRLTKIGHSLGLVTEGRHTRFQQKMEKCLALEQWVESTSIKPEQINPLLESMGKSPIKQSVKATAIIGRPEISLEMLIDAANDRERLDAIGATQPEIMHTIETQFKYAGYIEKEFEMVEELKKQEELIIPESIHYNKIKSL
;
A
#
# COMPACT_ATOMS: atom_id res chain seq x y z
N ARG A 1 13.01 19.70 -0.02
CA ARG A 1 11.67 19.08 0.00
C ARG A 1 11.86 17.58 0.07
N ALA A 2 11.02 16.88 0.82
CA ALA A 2 11.06 15.41 0.88
C ALA A 2 10.38 14.86 -0.38
N GLU A 3 11.16 14.67 -1.43
CA GLU A 3 10.76 13.99 -2.65
C GLU A 3 10.49 12.50 -2.33
N HIS A 4 9.59 11.87 -3.06
CA HIS A 4 9.22 10.45 -2.89
C HIS A 4 8.68 10.08 -1.50
N ARG A 5 8.09 11.02 -0.78
CA ARG A 5 7.64 10.85 0.60
C ARG A 5 6.61 9.72 0.75
N ILE A 6 5.77 9.50 -0.27
CA ILE A 6 4.76 8.44 -0.27
C ILE A 6 5.41 7.06 -0.44
N LEU A 7 6.53 6.98 -1.16
CA LEU A 7 7.27 5.73 -1.39
C LEU A 7 8.19 5.37 -0.22
N LEU A 8 8.79 6.38 0.42
CA LEU A 8 9.79 6.22 1.48
C LEU A 8 9.17 6.46 2.87
N ARG A 9 8.17 5.65 3.22
CA ARG A 9 7.50 5.74 4.52
C ARG A 9 8.24 4.93 5.58
N GLN A 10 7.98 5.27 6.85
CA GLN A 10 8.50 4.52 7.99
C GLN A 10 7.89 3.12 8.08
N ASP A 11 6.59 3.01 7.81
CA ASP A 11 5.82 1.76 7.90
C ASP A 11 6.24 0.71 6.85
N ASN A 12 6.84 1.12 5.72
CA ASN A 12 7.31 0.20 4.69
C ASN A 12 8.84 0.02 4.65
N ALA A 13 9.56 0.59 5.61
CA ALA A 13 11.02 0.56 5.63
C ALA A 13 11.57 -0.88 5.73
N ASP A 14 10.92 -1.74 6.49
CA ASP A 14 11.30 -3.15 6.61
C ASP A 14 11.14 -3.90 5.28
N GLN A 15 10.08 -3.64 4.53
CA GLN A 15 9.84 -4.26 3.21
C GLN A 15 10.94 -3.90 2.21
N ARG A 16 11.41 -2.65 2.24
CA ARG A 16 12.44 -2.15 1.32
C ARG A 16 13.85 -2.58 1.73
N LEU A 17 14.16 -2.63 3.02
CA LEU A 17 15.54 -2.66 3.51
C LEU A 17 15.94 -3.98 4.16
N THR A 18 15.02 -4.77 4.73
CA THR A 18 15.38 -5.96 5.53
C THR A 18 16.10 -7.02 4.70
N LYS A 19 15.63 -7.29 3.48
CA LYS A 19 16.28 -8.27 2.59
C LYS A 19 17.70 -7.82 2.19
N ILE A 20 17.87 -6.54 1.86
CA ILE A 20 19.15 -5.96 1.52
C ILE A 20 20.10 -6.01 2.72
N GLY A 21 19.62 -5.55 3.89
CA GLY A 21 20.41 -5.60 5.13
C GLY A 21 20.84 -7.00 5.52
N HIS A 22 19.98 -8.00 5.29
CA HIS A 22 20.32 -9.40 5.53
C HIS A 22 21.42 -9.89 4.57
N SER A 23 21.32 -9.61 3.27
CA SER A 23 22.34 -10.00 2.29
C SER A 23 23.70 -9.37 2.54
N LEU A 24 23.74 -8.20 3.21
CA LEU A 24 24.95 -7.49 3.61
C LEU A 24 25.45 -7.88 5.02
N GLY A 25 24.81 -8.83 5.70
CA GLY A 25 25.18 -9.23 7.05
C GLY A 25 24.81 -8.22 8.17
N LEU A 26 24.02 -7.20 7.86
CA LEU A 26 23.60 -6.14 8.80
C LEU A 26 22.34 -6.51 9.59
N VAL A 27 21.57 -7.49 9.13
CA VAL A 27 20.35 -7.99 9.75
C VAL A 27 20.57 -9.42 10.19
N THR A 28 20.27 -9.71 11.47
CA THR A 28 20.39 -11.08 12.03
C THR A 28 19.36 -12.02 11.44
N GLU A 29 19.66 -13.33 11.41
CA GLU A 29 18.75 -14.38 10.93
C GLU A 29 17.39 -14.34 11.62
N GLY A 30 17.35 -14.19 12.95
CA GLY A 30 16.10 -14.13 13.69
C GLY A 30 15.22 -12.90 13.33
N ARG A 31 15.83 -11.77 12.95
CA ARG A 31 15.09 -10.60 12.44
C ARG A 31 14.58 -10.86 11.03
N HIS A 32 15.37 -11.47 10.19
CA HIS A 32 14.99 -11.84 8.82
C HIS A 32 13.82 -12.82 8.81
N THR A 33 13.87 -13.86 9.65
CA THR A 33 12.78 -14.85 9.79
C THR A 33 11.46 -14.18 10.24
N ARG A 34 11.51 -13.29 11.24
CA ARG A 34 10.31 -12.52 11.66
C ARG A 34 9.74 -11.66 10.54
N PHE A 35 10.62 -11.03 9.77
CA PHE A 35 10.21 -10.26 8.58
C PHE A 35 9.53 -11.14 7.54
N GLN A 36 10.06 -12.33 7.24
CA GLN A 36 9.45 -13.28 6.30
C GLN A 36 8.05 -13.68 6.76
N GLN A 37 7.90 -14.07 8.03
CA GLN A 37 6.58 -14.40 8.61
C GLN A 37 5.58 -13.25 8.53
N LYS A 38 6.03 -12.01 8.75
CA LYS A 38 5.20 -10.83 8.56
C LYS A 38 4.74 -10.70 7.10
N MET A 39 5.66 -10.86 6.15
CA MET A 39 5.35 -10.73 4.72
C MET A 39 4.39 -11.81 4.24
N GLU A 40 4.49 -13.04 4.74
CA GLU A 40 3.54 -14.12 4.44
C GLU A 40 2.11 -13.75 4.89
N LYS A 41 1.97 -13.19 6.09
CA LYS A 41 0.68 -12.73 6.59
C LYS A 41 0.13 -11.53 5.79
N CYS A 42 1.00 -10.58 5.43
CA CYS A 42 0.62 -9.47 4.56
C CYS A 42 0.10 -9.98 3.21
N LEU A 43 0.80 -10.92 2.60
CA LEU A 43 0.40 -11.51 1.32
C LEU A 43 -0.95 -12.24 1.41
N ALA A 44 -1.16 -12.98 2.49
CA ALA A 44 -2.44 -13.68 2.71
C ALA A 44 -3.61 -12.70 2.83
N LEU A 45 -3.43 -11.58 3.55
CA LEU A 45 -4.44 -10.55 3.69
C LEU A 45 -4.67 -9.77 2.39
N GLU A 46 -3.61 -9.46 1.65
CA GLU A 46 -3.68 -8.82 0.33
C GLU A 46 -4.50 -9.67 -0.65
N GLN A 47 -4.17 -10.97 -0.75
CA GLN A 47 -4.92 -11.92 -1.58
C GLN A 47 -6.39 -12.03 -1.16
N TRP A 48 -6.67 -11.96 0.15
CA TRP A 48 -8.05 -11.91 0.62
C TRP A 48 -8.78 -10.67 0.11
N VAL A 49 -8.19 -9.48 0.21
CA VAL A 49 -8.79 -8.23 -0.29
C VAL A 49 -9.04 -8.29 -1.80
N GLU A 50 -8.11 -8.84 -2.57
CA GLU A 50 -8.22 -8.93 -4.03
C GLU A 50 -9.25 -9.95 -4.48
N SER A 51 -9.34 -11.09 -3.79
CA SER A 51 -10.24 -12.18 -4.18
C SER A 51 -11.66 -11.99 -3.68
N THR A 52 -11.84 -11.35 -2.52
CA THR A 52 -13.14 -11.24 -1.84
C THR A 52 -14.08 -10.28 -2.55
N SER A 53 -15.33 -10.70 -2.66
CA SER A 53 -16.43 -9.86 -3.14
C SER A 53 -17.44 -9.65 -2.01
N ILE A 54 -17.82 -8.41 -1.77
CA ILE A 54 -18.74 -7.99 -0.71
C ILE A 54 -20.12 -7.78 -1.33
N LYS A 55 -21.13 -8.42 -0.73
CA LYS A 55 -22.52 -8.29 -1.16
C LYS A 55 -23.20 -7.09 -0.50
N PRO A 56 -24.27 -6.52 -1.12
CA PRO A 56 -25.02 -5.42 -0.53
C PRO A 56 -25.50 -5.71 0.89
N GLU A 57 -26.00 -6.92 1.16
CA GLU A 57 -26.53 -7.32 2.45
C GLU A 57 -25.48 -7.30 3.57
N GLN A 58 -24.20 -7.45 3.20
CA GLN A 58 -23.08 -7.52 4.14
C GLN A 58 -22.59 -6.13 4.57
N ILE A 59 -22.61 -5.14 3.69
CA ILE A 59 -21.99 -3.84 3.92
C ILE A 59 -22.96 -2.66 4.00
N ASN A 60 -24.15 -2.76 3.37
CA ASN A 60 -25.10 -1.66 3.34
C ASN A 60 -25.59 -1.22 4.73
N PRO A 61 -25.86 -2.11 5.70
CA PRO A 61 -26.21 -1.67 7.04
C PRO A 61 -25.15 -0.76 7.68
N LEU A 62 -23.87 -1.05 7.41
CA LEU A 62 -22.76 -0.23 7.87
C LEU A 62 -22.70 1.10 7.13
N LEU A 63 -22.80 1.09 5.78
CA LEU A 63 -22.79 2.30 4.97
C LEU A 63 -23.93 3.25 5.34
N GLU A 64 -25.14 2.74 5.53
CA GLU A 64 -26.31 3.50 5.92
C GLU A 64 -26.16 4.11 7.31
N SER A 65 -25.60 3.38 8.29
CA SER A 65 -25.30 3.90 9.63
C SER A 65 -24.33 5.08 9.61
N MET A 66 -23.44 5.11 8.60
CA MET A 66 -22.50 6.21 8.36
C MET A 66 -23.06 7.32 7.46
N GLY A 67 -24.33 7.23 7.03
CA GLY A 67 -24.94 8.18 6.10
C GLY A 67 -24.35 8.13 4.68
N LYS A 68 -23.82 6.98 4.27
CA LYS A 68 -23.21 6.78 2.95
C LYS A 68 -24.12 6.03 2.01
N SER A 69 -23.92 6.25 0.72
CA SER A 69 -24.70 5.59 -0.32
C SER A 69 -24.48 4.07 -0.33
N PRO A 70 -25.56 3.27 -0.28
CA PRO A 70 -25.47 1.82 -0.34
C PRO A 70 -24.96 1.35 -1.71
N ILE A 71 -24.38 0.16 -1.75
CA ILE A 71 -24.02 -0.51 -3.00
C ILE A 71 -25.23 -1.28 -3.53
N LYS A 72 -25.39 -1.35 -4.85
CA LYS A 72 -26.53 -1.99 -5.51
C LYS A 72 -26.26 -3.44 -5.93
N GLN A 73 -24.99 -3.80 -6.07
CA GLN A 73 -24.56 -5.12 -6.52
C GLN A 73 -23.29 -5.53 -5.77
N SER A 74 -22.93 -6.81 -5.84
CA SER A 74 -21.68 -7.30 -5.28
C SER A 74 -20.50 -6.62 -5.94
N VAL A 75 -19.55 -6.15 -5.13
CA VAL A 75 -18.34 -5.46 -5.57
C VAL A 75 -17.10 -6.05 -4.91
N LYS A 76 -15.94 -5.93 -5.53
CA LYS A 76 -14.68 -6.35 -4.93
C LYS A 76 -14.36 -5.55 -3.68
N ALA A 77 -13.76 -6.19 -2.67
CA ALA A 77 -13.30 -5.52 -1.46
C ALA A 77 -12.31 -4.40 -1.78
N THR A 78 -11.49 -4.56 -2.83
CA THR A 78 -10.57 -3.53 -3.36
C THR A 78 -11.29 -2.22 -3.73
N ALA A 79 -12.50 -2.27 -4.25
CA ALA A 79 -13.27 -1.07 -4.62
C ALA A 79 -13.87 -0.36 -3.39
N ILE A 80 -14.10 -1.09 -2.30
CA ILE A 80 -14.70 -0.53 -1.08
C ILE A 80 -13.60 0.02 -0.16
N ILE A 81 -12.49 -0.67 -0.01
CA ILE A 81 -11.39 -0.25 0.89
C ILE A 81 -10.79 1.11 0.49
N GLY A 82 -10.90 1.50 -0.77
CA GLY A 82 -10.49 2.83 -1.24
C GLY A 82 -11.33 3.98 -0.68
N ARG A 83 -12.46 3.72 -0.04
CA ARG A 83 -13.27 4.76 0.61
C ARG A 83 -12.61 5.16 1.93
N PRO A 84 -12.35 6.47 2.18
CA PRO A 84 -11.64 6.93 3.37
C PRO A 84 -12.26 6.49 4.70
N GLU A 85 -13.58 6.42 4.75
CA GLU A 85 -14.37 6.07 5.93
C GLU A 85 -14.40 4.56 6.24
N ILE A 86 -14.04 3.70 5.30
CA ILE A 86 -14.08 2.25 5.49
C ILE A 86 -12.70 1.76 5.90
N SER A 87 -12.63 1.07 7.03
CA SER A 87 -11.42 0.37 7.45
C SER A 87 -11.40 -1.08 6.94
N LEU A 88 -10.21 -1.65 6.89
CA LEU A 88 -10.06 -3.07 6.53
C LEU A 88 -10.75 -3.98 7.57
N GLU A 89 -10.73 -3.59 8.84
CA GLU A 89 -11.44 -4.28 9.91
C GLU A 89 -12.94 -4.38 9.65
N MET A 90 -13.58 -3.27 9.28
CA MET A 90 -15.01 -3.23 8.93
C MET A 90 -15.35 -4.16 7.76
N LEU A 91 -14.45 -4.28 6.78
CA LEU A 91 -14.66 -5.18 5.64
C LEU A 91 -14.54 -6.65 6.03
N ILE A 92 -13.59 -7.00 6.89
CA ILE A 92 -13.40 -8.35 7.39
C ILE A 92 -14.64 -8.79 8.19
N ASP A 93 -15.17 -7.92 9.05
CA ASP A 93 -16.37 -8.19 9.83
C ASP A 93 -17.60 -8.33 8.94
N ALA A 94 -17.77 -7.43 7.97
CA ALA A 94 -18.88 -7.52 7.00
C ALA A 94 -18.83 -8.81 6.17
N ALA A 95 -17.64 -9.30 5.85
CA ALA A 95 -17.45 -10.56 5.13
C ALA A 95 -17.63 -11.81 6.00
N ASN A 96 -17.67 -11.66 7.34
CA ASN A 96 -17.62 -12.76 8.32
C ASN A 96 -16.38 -13.66 8.21
N ASP A 97 -15.23 -13.09 7.81
CA ASP A 97 -13.98 -13.82 7.60
C ASP A 97 -12.96 -13.62 8.75
N ARG A 98 -13.36 -12.93 9.83
CA ARG A 98 -12.47 -12.58 10.94
C ARG A 98 -11.80 -13.82 11.55
N GLU A 99 -12.58 -14.84 11.90
CA GLU A 99 -12.04 -16.06 12.53
C GLU A 99 -10.98 -16.74 11.65
N ARG A 100 -11.21 -16.81 10.35
CA ARG A 100 -10.27 -17.39 9.39
C ARG A 100 -8.96 -16.61 9.29
N LEU A 101 -9.05 -15.29 9.27
CA LEU A 101 -7.88 -14.41 9.17
C LEU A 101 -7.11 -14.32 10.50
N ASP A 102 -7.81 -14.37 11.63
CA ASP A 102 -7.19 -14.44 12.97
C ASP A 102 -6.36 -15.74 13.13
N ALA A 103 -6.87 -16.86 12.64
CA ALA A 103 -6.19 -18.14 12.73
C ALA A 103 -4.79 -18.15 12.07
N ILE A 104 -4.60 -17.34 11.03
CA ILE A 104 -3.29 -17.18 10.35
C ILE A 104 -2.54 -15.93 10.83
N GLY A 105 -3.11 -15.17 11.77
CA GLY A 105 -2.53 -13.95 12.33
C GLY A 105 -2.48 -12.77 11.35
N ALA A 106 -3.33 -12.78 10.34
CA ALA A 106 -3.42 -11.71 9.34
C ALA A 106 -4.10 -10.44 9.87
N THR A 107 -4.86 -10.55 10.98
CA THR A 107 -5.56 -9.42 11.62
C THR A 107 -4.71 -8.69 12.67
N GLN A 108 -3.44 -9.04 12.81
CA GLN A 108 -2.54 -8.28 13.68
C GLN A 108 -2.49 -6.80 13.27
N PRO A 109 -2.52 -5.84 14.22
CA PRO A 109 -2.65 -4.41 13.90
C PRO A 109 -1.60 -3.90 12.90
N GLU A 110 -0.37 -4.39 12.99
CA GLU A 110 0.71 -4.01 12.08
C GLU A 110 0.44 -4.50 10.64
N ILE A 111 -0.07 -5.72 10.48
CA ILE A 111 -0.42 -6.30 9.18
C ILE A 111 -1.59 -5.54 8.57
N MET A 112 -2.66 -5.35 9.35
CA MET A 112 -3.84 -4.60 8.96
C MET A 112 -3.50 -3.20 8.48
N HIS A 113 -2.71 -2.46 9.27
CA HIS A 113 -2.27 -1.10 8.91
C HIS A 113 -1.47 -1.08 7.61
N THR A 114 -0.54 -2.02 7.43
CA THR A 114 0.28 -2.13 6.23
C THR A 114 -0.58 -2.30 4.98
N ILE A 115 -1.49 -3.26 5.00
CA ILE A 115 -2.36 -3.59 3.85
C ILE A 115 -3.40 -2.50 3.60
N GLU A 116 -4.05 -1.98 4.66
CA GLU A 116 -5.00 -0.87 4.51
C GLU A 116 -4.34 0.36 3.87
N THR A 117 -3.14 0.72 4.33
CA THR A 117 -2.38 1.83 3.75
C THR A 117 -2.03 1.57 2.28
N GLN A 118 -1.60 0.36 1.94
CA GLN A 118 -1.28 -0.02 0.57
C GLN A 118 -2.47 0.21 -0.38
N PHE A 119 -3.65 -0.29 -0.03
CA PHE A 119 -4.85 -0.14 -0.87
C PHE A 119 -5.40 1.29 -0.90
N LYS A 120 -5.44 1.99 0.24
CA LYS A 120 -5.92 3.39 0.30
C LYS A 120 -5.04 4.36 -0.48
N TYR A 121 -3.74 4.11 -0.51
CA TYR A 121 -2.79 4.98 -1.19
C TYR A 121 -2.35 4.46 -2.57
N ALA A 122 -2.91 3.35 -3.05
CA ALA A 122 -2.49 2.71 -4.31
C ALA A 122 -2.39 3.70 -5.48
N GLY A 123 -3.43 4.50 -5.73
CA GLY A 123 -3.42 5.46 -6.83
C GLY A 123 -2.42 6.62 -6.66
N TYR A 124 -2.07 6.97 -5.43
CA TYR A 124 -1.01 7.97 -5.17
C TYR A 124 0.38 7.37 -5.35
N ILE A 125 0.56 6.12 -4.92
CA ILE A 125 1.81 5.37 -5.07
C ILE A 125 2.12 5.17 -6.56
N GLU A 126 1.13 4.79 -7.36
CA GLU A 126 1.28 4.62 -8.81
C GLU A 126 1.73 5.91 -9.50
N LYS A 127 1.06 7.04 -9.23
CA LYS A 127 1.45 8.35 -9.75
C LYS A 127 2.86 8.77 -9.35
N GLU A 128 3.25 8.47 -8.11
CA GLU A 128 4.59 8.80 -7.64
C GLU A 128 5.66 7.95 -8.36
N PHE A 129 5.37 6.68 -8.64
CA PHE A 129 6.26 5.86 -9.46
C PHE A 129 6.41 6.40 -10.88
N GLU A 130 5.33 6.82 -11.53
CA GLU A 130 5.37 7.47 -12.84
C GLU A 130 6.27 8.72 -12.81
N MET A 131 6.10 9.57 -11.80
CA MET A 131 6.94 10.76 -11.63
C MET A 131 8.43 10.41 -11.42
N VAL A 132 8.73 9.36 -10.64
CA VAL A 132 10.11 8.87 -10.45
C VAL A 132 10.73 8.43 -11.78
N GLU A 133 9.98 7.69 -12.57
CA GLU A 133 10.45 7.24 -13.88
C GLU A 133 10.68 8.40 -14.86
N GLU A 134 9.82 9.40 -14.85
CA GLU A 134 10.01 10.61 -15.65
C GLU A 134 11.27 11.40 -15.21
N LEU A 135 11.47 11.56 -13.90
CA LEU A 135 12.66 12.21 -13.36
C LEU A 135 13.93 11.47 -13.75
N LYS A 136 13.96 10.15 -13.67
CA LYS A 136 15.11 9.34 -14.10
C LYS A 136 15.45 9.58 -15.59
N LYS A 137 14.42 9.61 -16.45
CA LYS A 137 14.63 9.93 -17.86
C LYS A 137 15.22 11.33 -18.09
N GLN A 138 14.81 12.29 -17.26
CA GLN A 138 15.36 13.65 -17.32
C GLN A 138 16.81 13.72 -16.81
N GLU A 139 17.15 12.97 -15.75
CA GLU A 139 18.52 12.90 -15.21
C GLU A 139 19.51 12.24 -16.18
N GLU A 140 19.02 11.34 -17.06
CA GLU A 140 19.82 10.70 -18.11
C GLU A 140 20.08 11.62 -19.32
N LEU A 141 19.44 12.80 -19.40
CA LEU A 141 19.65 13.73 -20.50
C LEU A 141 21.02 14.41 -20.35
N ILE A 142 21.90 14.13 -21.31
CA ILE A 142 23.21 14.78 -21.39
C ILE A 142 23.02 16.23 -21.80
N ILE A 143 23.51 17.16 -20.99
CA ILE A 143 23.52 18.59 -21.33
C ILE A 143 24.52 18.80 -22.47
N PRO A 144 24.07 19.30 -23.65
CA PRO A 144 24.97 19.56 -24.76
C PRO A 144 26.08 20.56 -24.39
N GLU A 145 27.33 20.30 -24.81
CA GLU A 145 28.46 21.21 -24.59
C GLU A 145 28.26 22.60 -25.20
N SER A 146 27.37 22.72 -26.19
CA SER A 146 27.01 23.98 -26.85
C SER A 146 26.13 24.93 -26.01
N ILE A 147 25.67 24.51 -24.83
CA ILE A 147 24.85 25.36 -23.97
C ILE A 147 25.73 26.44 -23.31
N HIS A 148 25.41 27.69 -23.61
CA HIS A 148 26.00 28.86 -22.99
C HIS A 148 25.07 29.39 -21.87
N TYR A 149 25.30 29.02 -20.64
CA TYR A 149 24.51 29.41 -19.47
C TYR A 149 24.33 30.92 -19.33
N ASN A 150 25.35 31.72 -19.71
CA ASN A 150 25.29 33.19 -19.69
C ASN A 150 24.28 33.82 -20.67
N LYS A 151 23.65 33.01 -21.56
CA LYS A 151 22.60 33.47 -22.47
C LYS A 151 21.20 33.15 -21.95
N ILE A 152 21.08 32.41 -20.85
CA ILE A 152 19.79 32.04 -20.26
C ILE A 152 19.38 33.14 -19.29
N LYS A 153 18.34 33.91 -19.62
CA LYS A 153 17.91 35.13 -18.88
C LYS A 153 17.27 34.83 -17.51
N SER A 154 17.09 33.59 -17.11
CA SER A 154 16.38 33.18 -15.87
C SER A 154 17.19 32.27 -14.96
N LEU A 155 18.50 32.22 -15.12
CA LEU A 155 19.42 31.61 -14.17
C LEU A 155 20.03 32.67 -13.26
#